data_82700f7ff7f868dd7e0cb2afd1f5792a
#
_entry.id   82700f7ff7f868dd7e0cb2afd1f5792a
#
_cell.length_a   1.000
_cell.length_b   1.000
_cell.length_c   1.000
_cell.angle_alpha   90.00
_cell.angle_beta   90.00
_cell.angle_gamma   90.00
#
_symmetry.space_group_name_H-M   'P 1'
#
loop_
_entity.id
_entity.type
_entity.pdbx_description
1 polymer ?
#
loop_
_entity_poly.entity_id
_entity_poly.type
_entity_poly.pdbx_seq_one_letter_code
_entity_poly.pdbx_strand_id
1 'polypeptide(L)'
;AMPLRHMLGDAFSYLKEYNEIAKKYKDEKPHGTPDEFLSKMKKTGRLHSVLTICIYYGETPWDGPRSLIDMLEIPDAFKPLISDYKFNLIELRKSEHLKFHNNDVDKIFNISRFIFDEKYDKITDIFKDENISSELAMVIGCITESQKLINDAVESEEKGGSVNMCKALEKLEERGRQEGRLE
;
A
#
# COMPACT_ATOMS: atom_id res chain seq x y z
N ALA A 1 -13.72 9.02 -1.08
CA ALA A 1 -13.24 9.60 -2.36
C ALA A 1 -11.85 9.06 -2.75
N MET A 2 -11.61 7.73 -2.62
CA MET A 2 -10.29 7.14 -2.92
C MET A 2 -9.90 7.26 -4.40
N PRO A 3 -10.77 6.97 -5.39
CA PRO A 3 -10.41 7.12 -6.80
C PRO A 3 -9.90 8.53 -7.14
N LEU A 4 -10.55 9.57 -6.62
CA LEU A 4 -10.14 10.95 -6.83
C LEU A 4 -8.76 11.26 -6.22
N ARG A 5 -8.48 10.75 -5.01
CA ARG A 5 -7.17 10.95 -4.36
C ARG A 5 -6.04 10.30 -5.15
N HIS A 6 -6.26 9.07 -5.64
CA HIS A 6 -5.27 8.36 -6.45
C HIS A 6 -5.05 9.07 -7.80
N MET A 7 -6.14 9.48 -8.49
CA MET A 7 -6.05 10.24 -9.72
C MET A 7 -5.20 11.51 -9.56
N LEU A 8 -5.41 12.26 -8.48
CA LEU A 8 -4.61 13.45 -8.19
C LEU A 8 -3.13 13.12 -7.94
N GLY A 9 -2.84 12.07 -7.17
CA GLY A 9 -1.48 11.62 -6.90
C GLY A 9 -0.73 11.23 -8.17
N ASP A 10 -1.37 10.46 -9.03
CA ASP A 10 -0.80 10.04 -10.31
C ASP A 10 -0.61 11.23 -11.26
N ALA A 11 -1.60 12.13 -11.32
CA ALA A 11 -1.50 13.35 -12.13
C ALA A 11 -0.32 14.24 -11.68
N PHE A 12 -0.10 14.39 -10.37
CA PHE A 12 1.07 15.12 -9.86
C PHE A 12 2.39 14.44 -10.20
N SER A 13 2.44 13.12 -10.15
CA SER A 13 3.64 12.34 -10.51
C SER A 13 3.98 12.53 -11.98
N TYR A 14 3.00 12.42 -12.88
CA TYR A 14 3.19 12.70 -14.31
C TYR A 14 3.56 14.16 -14.58
N LEU A 15 2.92 15.11 -13.91
CA LEU A 15 3.25 16.53 -14.06
C LEU A 15 4.68 16.85 -13.62
N LYS A 16 5.13 16.25 -12.52
CA LYS A 16 6.51 16.40 -12.05
C LYS A 16 7.50 15.91 -13.10
N GLU A 17 7.32 14.69 -13.60
CA GLU A 17 8.21 14.11 -14.61
C GLU A 17 8.18 14.91 -15.92
N TYR A 18 6.99 15.31 -16.38
CA TYR A 18 6.86 16.17 -17.55
C TYR A 18 7.63 17.47 -17.38
N ASN A 19 7.56 18.13 -16.23
CA ASN A 19 8.27 19.39 -15.99
C ASN A 19 9.79 19.18 -15.98
N GLU A 20 10.30 18.06 -15.49
CA GLU A 20 11.72 17.69 -15.56
C GLU A 20 12.18 17.48 -17.00
N ILE A 21 11.39 16.77 -17.81
CA ILE A 21 11.65 16.58 -19.25
C ILE A 21 11.62 17.92 -19.99
N ALA A 22 10.61 18.75 -19.73
CA ALA A 22 10.45 20.05 -20.37
C ALA A 22 11.61 21.00 -20.02
N LYS A 23 12.12 20.96 -18.81
CA LYS A 23 13.31 21.70 -18.38
C LYS A 23 14.55 21.24 -19.15
N LYS A 24 14.82 19.92 -19.20
CA LYS A 24 15.93 19.34 -19.96
C LYS A 24 15.86 19.71 -21.45
N TYR A 25 14.67 19.61 -22.05
CA TYR A 25 14.44 19.99 -23.44
C TYR A 25 14.81 21.45 -23.71
N LYS A 26 14.43 22.36 -22.82
CA LYS A 26 14.78 23.78 -22.91
C LYS A 26 16.29 24.04 -22.81
N ASP A 27 16.95 23.34 -21.89
CA ASP A 27 18.40 23.51 -21.63
C ASP A 27 19.25 22.97 -22.80
N GLU A 28 18.85 21.84 -23.38
CA GLU A 28 19.52 21.21 -24.53
C GLU A 28 19.33 21.96 -25.86
N LYS A 29 18.34 22.87 -25.95
CA LYS A 29 17.96 23.61 -27.18
C LYS A 29 17.95 22.71 -28.41
N PRO A 30 17.25 21.57 -28.42
CA PRO A 30 17.30 20.64 -29.53
C PRO A 30 16.69 21.23 -30.79
N HIS A 31 17.22 20.85 -31.96
CA HIS A 31 16.58 21.11 -33.26
C HIS A 31 15.38 20.19 -33.40
N GLY A 32 14.23 20.62 -32.88
CA GLY A 32 12.97 19.86 -32.93
C GLY A 32 11.97 20.44 -33.91
N THR A 33 10.87 19.71 -34.09
CA THR A 33 9.72 20.23 -34.85
C THR A 33 9.00 21.35 -34.09
N PRO A 34 8.18 22.20 -34.74
CA PRO A 34 7.37 23.20 -34.03
C PRO A 34 6.50 22.61 -32.91
N ASP A 35 5.95 21.41 -33.14
CA ASP A 35 5.10 20.72 -32.15
C ASP A 35 5.91 20.26 -30.92
N GLU A 36 7.13 19.76 -31.12
CA GLU A 36 8.05 19.41 -30.02
C GLU A 36 8.48 20.64 -29.24
N PHE A 37 8.68 21.76 -29.93
CA PHE A 37 9.00 23.02 -29.27
C PHE A 37 7.85 23.52 -28.40
N LEU A 38 6.60 23.44 -28.90
CA LEU A 38 5.41 23.82 -28.12
C LEU A 38 5.15 22.93 -26.96
N SER A 39 5.24 21.59 -27.15
CA SER A 39 5.02 20.59 -26.12
C SER A 39 6.21 20.43 -25.16
N LYS A 40 7.39 20.96 -25.48
CA LYS A 40 8.65 20.79 -24.75
C LYS A 40 9.00 19.31 -24.49
N MET A 41 8.57 18.45 -25.40
CA MET A 41 8.79 17.01 -25.32
C MET A 41 9.03 16.46 -26.73
N LYS A 42 10.02 15.58 -26.88
CA LYS A 42 10.28 14.89 -28.14
C LYS A 42 9.13 13.94 -28.47
N LYS A 43 8.77 13.80 -29.73
CA LYS A 43 7.72 12.87 -30.21
C LYS A 43 7.94 11.43 -29.74
N THR A 44 9.20 11.04 -29.55
CA THR A 44 9.62 9.75 -29.01
C THR A 44 9.66 9.69 -27.50
N GLY A 45 9.49 10.83 -26.83
CA GLY A 45 9.49 10.90 -25.35
C GLY A 45 8.35 10.08 -24.77
N ARG A 46 8.60 9.48 -23.61
CA ARG A 46 7.62 8.70 -22.85
C ARG A 46 7.78 9.04 -21.37
N LEU A 47 6.66 9.08 -20.69
CA LEU A 47 6.62 9.14 -19.24
C LEU A 47 6.71 7.72 -18.65
N HIS A 48 7.25 7.58 -17.47
CA HIS A 48 7.19 6.33 -16.73
C HIS A 48 5.75 6.06 -16.26
N SER A 49 5.35 4.80 -16.30
CA SER A 49 4.02 4.43 -15.80
C SER A 49 3.96 4.54 -14.28
N VAL A 50 2.92 5.18 -13.76
CA VAL A 50 2.60 5.20 -12.33
C VAL A 50 1.58 4.11 -12.05
N LEU A 51 1.86 3.25 -11.09
CA LEU A 51 0.94 2.22 -10.61
C LEU A 51 0.62 2.50 -9.15
N THR A 52 -0.60 2.96 -8.88
CA THR A 52 -1.07 3.18 -7.52
C THR A 52 -1.84 1.98 -7.01
N ILE A 53 -1.46 1.48 -5.83
CA ILE A 53 -2.09 0.36 -5.15
C ILE A 53 -2.63 0.86 -3.81
N CYS A 54 -3.89 0.55 -3.53
CA CYS A 54 -4.53 0.78 -2.24
C CYS A 54 -4.59 -0.53 -1.46
N ILE A 55 -3.95 -0.58 -0.30
CA ILE A 55 -4.07 -1.69 0.62
C ILE A 55 -5.11 -1.30 1.66
N TYR A 56 -6.21 -2.04 1.67
CA TYR A 56 -7.30 -1.86 2.63
C TYR A 56 -7.26 -2.96 3.69
N TYR A 57 -7.18 -2.56 4.94
CA TYR A 57 -7.10 -3.46 6.10
C TYR A 57 -8.25 -3.28 7.11
N GLY A 58 -9.33 -2.59 6.70
CA GLY A 58 -10.53 -2.45 7.53
C GLY A 58 -11.21 -3.78 7.86
N GLU A 59 -12.05 -3.77 8.88
CA GLU A 59 -12.75 -4.97 9.37
C GLU A 59 -13.85 -5.44 8.41
N THR A 60 -14.60 -4.50 7.85
CA THR A 60 -15.65 -4.79 6.87
C THR A 60 -15.09 -4.83 5.45
N PRO A 61 -15.68 -5.60 4.53
CA PRO A 61 -15.33 -5.52 3.12
C PRO A 61 -15.44 -4.10 2.59
N TRP A 62 -14.57 -3.76 1.61
CA TRP A 62 -14.64 -2.46 0.97
C TRP A 62 -15.99 -2.24 0.28
N ASP A 63 -16.70 -1.20 0.67
CA ASP A 63 -18.02 -0.80 0.16
C ASP A 63 -18.00 0.52 -0.64
N GLY A 64 -16.83 1.16 -0.74
CA GLY A 64 -16.67 2.42 -1.45
C GLY A 64 -16.50 2.27 -2.97
N PRO A 65 -16.51 3.40 -3.71
CA PRO A 65 -16.29 3.41 -5.15
C PRO A 65 -14.90 2.85 -5.50
N ARG A 66 -14.82 2.10 -6.62
CA ARG A 66 -13.58 1.50 -7.15
C ARG A 66 -13.06 2.24 -8.39
N SER A 67 -13.84 3.16 -8.92
CA SER A 67 -13.48 3.98 -10.06
C SER A 67 -14.04 5.39 -9.94
N LEU A 68 -13.54 6.30 -10.77
CA LEU A 68 -14.05 7.66 -10.80
C LEU A 68 -15.51 7.69 -11.26
N ILE A 69 -15.87 6.86 -12.25
CA ILE A 69 -17.24 6.78 -12.76
C ILE A 69 -18.24 6.42 -11.67
N ASP A 70 -17.86 5.56 -10.70
CA ASP A 70 -18.73 5.20 -9.57
C ASP A 70 -19.11 6.40 -8.68
N MET A 71 -18.42 7.53 -8.84
CA MET A 71 -18.60 8.74 -8.05
C MET A 71 -19.31 9.88 -8.82
N LEU A 72 -19.61 9.67 -10.10
CA LEU A 72 -20.12 10.71 -10.99
C LEU A 72 -21.57 10.48 -11.35
N GLU A 73 -22.35 11.56 -11.37
CA GLU A 73 -23.67 11.58 -12.00
C GLU A 73 -23.51 11.82 -13.49
N ILE A 74 -23.64 10.79 -14.32
CA ILE A 74 -23.40 10.85 -15.74
C ILE A 74 -24.66 10.42 -16.49
N PRO A 75 -25.27 11.30 -17.33
CA PRO A 75 -26.30 10.89 -18.26
C PRO A 75 -25.78 9.79 -19.19
N ASP A 76 -26.60 8.78 -19.50
CA ASP A 76 -26.17 7.59 -20.24
C ASP A 76 -25.52 7.91 -21.58
N ALA A 77 -26.01 8.94 -22.27
CA ALA A 77 -25.45 9.40 -23.55
C ALA A 77 -23.99 9.87 -23.47
N PHE A 78 -23.53 10.31 -22.30
CA PHE A 78 -22.18 10.83 -22.11
C PHE A 78 -21.20 9.80 -21.50
N LYS A 79 -21.68 8.69 -20.93
CA LYS A 79 -20.82 7.64 -20.34
C LYS A 79 -19.66 7.20 -21.25
N PRO A 80 -19.87 6.96 -22.56
CA PRO A 80 -18.79 6.55 -23.45
C PRO A 80 -17.73 7.61 -23.69
N LEU A 81 -18.01 8.88 -23.39
CA LEU A 81 -17.11 10.02 -23.62
C LEU A 81 -16.27 10.36 -22.38
N ILE A 82 -16.59 9.79 -21.21
CA ILE A 82 -15.91 10.10 -19.96
C ILE A 82 -14.84 9.04 -19.71
N SER A 83 -13.60 9.51 -19.54
CA SER A 83 -12.50 8.64 -19.12
C SER A 83 -12.68 8.21 -17.69
N ASP A 84 -12.64 6.89 -17.46
CA ASP A 84 -12.66 6.33 -16.12
C ASP A 84 -11.26 6.28 -15.53
N TYR A 85 -11.18 6.41 -14.23
CA TYR A 85 -9.96 6.20 -13.46
C TYR A 85 -10.21 5.14 -12.39
N LYS A 86 -9.66 3.97 -12.62
CA LYS A 86 -9.71 2.83 -11.69
C LYS A 86 -8.48 2.80 -10.80
N PHE A 87 -8.64 2.36 -9.57
CA PHE A 87 -7.50 2.10 -8.72
C PHE A 87 -7.41 0.62 -8.34
N ASN A 88 -6.19 0.16 -8.06
CA ASN A 88 -5.93 -1.23 -7.71
C ASN A 88 -6.14 -1.40 -6.20
N LEU A 89 -7.24 -2.08 -5.82
CA LEU A 89 -7.57 -2.35 -4.44
C LEU A 89 -7.12 -3.76 -4.04
N ILE A 90 -6.36 -3.85 -2.96
CA ILE A 90 -6.03 -5.10 -2.28
C ILE A 90 -6.68 -5.06 -0.91
N GLU A 91 -7.66 -5.93 -0.67
CA GLU A 91 -8.22 -6.16 0.65
C GLU A 91 -7.32 -7.15 1.40
N LEU A 92 -6.57 -6.68 2.41
CA LEU A 92 -5.56 -7.46 3.11
C LEU A 92 -6.14 -8.74 3.71
N ARG A 93 -7.32 -8.67 4.33
CA ARG A 93 -8.00 -9.82 4.94
C ARG A 93 -8.40 -10.91 3.93
N LYS A 94 -8.46 -10.59 2.63
CA LYS A 94 -8.80 -11.51 1.53
C LYS A 94 -7.62 -11.79 0.61
N SER A 95 -6.40 -11.59 1.08
CA SER A 95 -5.18 -11.64 0.26
C SER A 95 -4.46 -12.99 0.29
N GLU A 96 -5.07 -14.06 0.77
CA GLU A 96 -4.45 -15.40 0.91
C GLU A 96 -3.93 -15.98 -0.41
N HIS A 97 -4.51 -15.56 -1.53
CA HIS A 97 -4.12 -16.01 -2.86
C HIS A 97 -2.98 -15.19 -3.48
N LEU A 98 -2.61 -14.06 -2.85
CA LEU A 98 -1.55 -13.18 -3.36
C LEU A 98 -0.17 -13.64 -2.91
N LYS A 99 0.79 -13.56 -3.83
CA LYS A 99 2.23 -13.73 -3.60
C LYS A 99 2.96 -12.59 -4.29
N PHE A 100 3.77 -11.88 -3.53
CA PHE A 100 4.44 -10.67 -4.03
C PHE A 100 5.86 -10.93 -4.53
N HIS A 101 6.38 -12.17 -4.40
CA HIS A 101 7.77 -12.52 -4.70
C HIS A 101 8.80 -11.65 -3.95
N ASN A 102 8.36 -11.10 -2.82
CA ASN A 102 9.16 -10.36 -1.86
C ASN A 102 8.83 -10.90 -0.47
N ASN A 103 9.82 -11.50 0.18
CA ASN A 103 9.63 -12.21 1.45
C ASN A 103 9.08 -11.30 2.56
N ASP A 104 9.52 -10.04 2.61
CA ASP A 104 9.09 -9.10 3.64
C ASP A 104 7.64 -8.67 3.44
N VAL A 105 7.26 -8.40 2.19
CA VAL A 105 5.85 -8.07 1.85
C VAL A 105 4.95 -9.27 2.12
N ASP A 106 5.37 -10.48 1.73
CA ASP A 106 4.61 -11.71 2.00
C ASP A 106 4.45 -11.94 3.51
N LYS A 107 5.49 -11.67 4.32
CA LYS A 107 5.42 -11.73 5.79
C LYS A 107 4.42 -10.71 6.35
N ILE A 108 4.51 -9.44 5.93
CA ILE A 108 3.57 -8.40 6.38
C ILE A 108 2.13 -8.84 6.14
N PHE A 109 1.82 -9.29 4.91
CA PHE A 109 0.46 -9.69 4.57
C PHE A 109 -0.01 -10.92 5.33
N ASN A 110 0.82 -11.96 5.44
CA ASN A 110 0.47 -13.20 6.11
C ASN A 110 0.29 -13.00 7.62
N ILE A 111 1.24 -12.35 8.28
CA ILE A 111 1.21 -12.14 9.74
C ILE A 111 0.02 -11.23 10.09
N SER A 112 -0.15 -10.10 9.39
CA SER A 112 -1.28 -9.19 9.65
C SER A 112 -2.63 -9.89 9.48
N ARG A 113 -2.78 -10.71 8.42
CA ARG A 113 -4.01 -11.49 8.21
C ARG A 113 -4.25 -12.50 9.33
N PHE A 114 -3.22 -13.23 9.76
CA PHE A 114 -3.36 -14.19 10.86
C PHE A 114 -3.72 -13.51 12.17
N ILE A 115 -3.18 -12.32 12.45
CA ILE A 115 -3.57 -11.52 13.63
C ILE A 115 -5.05 -11.13 13.53
N PHE A 116 -5.51 -10.63 12.39
CA PHE A 116 -6.92 -10.27 12.18
C PHE A 116 -7.88 -11.46 12.28
N ASP A 117 -7.42 -12.66 11.92
CA ASP A 117 -8.20 -13.90 11.98
C ASP A 117 -8.04 -14.60 13.35
N GLU A 118 -7.30 -14.02 14.30
CA GLU A 118 -6.96 -14.60 15.61
C GLU A 118 -6.27 -15.98 15.51
N LYS A 119 -5.58 -16.25 14.39
CA LYS A 119 -4.88 -17.52 14.11
C LYS A 119 -3.42 -17.46 14.59
N TYR A 120 -3.21 -17.18 15.86
CA TYR A 120 -1.87 -17.03 16.44
C TYR A 120 -1.03 -18.32 16.35
N ASP A 121 -1.67 -19.49 16.45
CA ASP A 121 -1.01 -20.79 16.28
C ASP A 121 -0.29 -20.90 14.94
N LYS A 122 -0.91 -20.40 13.86
CA LYS A 122 -0.29 -20.42 12.53
C LYS A 122 0.95 -19.53 12.44
N ILE A 123 0.95 -18.41 13.14
CA ILE A 123 2.13 -17.55 13.18
C ILE A 123 3.26 -18.25 13.90
N THR A 124 2.95 -18.88 15.04
CA THR A 124 3.92 -19.65 15.82
C THR A 124 4.48 -20.82 15.01
N ASP A 125 3.65 -21.57 14.30
CA ASP A 125 4.08 -22.72 13.50
C ASP A 125 4.97 -22.33 12.32
N ILE A 126 4.62 -21.24 11.61
CA ILE A 126 5.30 -20.81 10.38
C ILE A 126 6.56 -19.98 10.68
N PHE A 127 6.52 -19.14 11.72
CA PHE A 127 7.57 -18.16 12.02
C PHE A 127 8.30 -18.43 13.35
N LYS A 128 8.21 -19.65 13.89
CA LYS A 128 8.73 -20.05 15.21
C LYS A 128 10.19 -19.68 15.44
N ASP A 129 11.03 -19.86 14.42
CA ASP A 129 12.47 -19.64 14.51
C ASP A 129 12.90 -18.37 13.71
N GLU A 130 11.94 -17.58 13.23
CA GLU A 130 12.24 -16.40 12.47
C GLU A 130 12.17 -15.13 13.32
N ASN A 131 13.24 -14.34 13.21
CA ASN A 131 13.23 -12.97 13.66
C ASN A 131 12.90 -12.08 12.45
N ILE A 132 12.01 -11.12 12.62
CA ILE A 132 11.73 -10.07 11.64
C ILE A 132 12.42 -8.77 12.05
N SER A 133 12.71 -7.91 11.09
CA SER A 133 13.29 -6.60 11.41
C SER A 133 12.32 -5.75 12.24
N SER A 134 12.85 -4.81 13.01
CA SER A 134 12.04 -3.88 13.78
C SER A 134 11.09 -3.08 12.89
N GLU A 135 11.54 -2.68 11.68
CA GLU A 135 10.70 -1.96 10.73
C GLU A 135 9.50 -2.81 10.25
N LEU A 136 9.71 -4.11 9.95
CA LEU A 136 8.61 -5.00 9.60
C LEU A 136 7.61 -5.16 10.76
N ALA A 137 8.12 -5.36 11.97
CA ALA A 137 7.29 -5.49 13.16
C ALA A 137 6.47 -4.21 13.42
N MET A 138 7.06 -3.05 13.20
CA MET A 138 6.39 -1.76 13.31
C MET A 138 5.26 -1.61 12.27
N VAL A 139 5.53 -1.97 11.02
CA VAL A 139 4.51 -1.94 9.95
C VAL A 139 3.35 -2.87 10.28
N ILE A 140 3.62 -4.10 10.72
CA ILE A 140 2.59 -5.06 11.12
C ILE A 140 1.80 -4.50 12.32
N GLY A 141 2.48 -3.96 13.33
CA GLY A 141 1.85 -3.33 14.49
C GLY A 141 0.93 -2.17 14.11
N CYS A 142 1.34 -1.31 13.17
CA CYS A 142 0.52 -0.21 12.67
C CYS A 142 -0.71 -0.71 11.89
N ILE A 143 -0.55 -1.74 11.05
CA ILE A 143 -1.67 -2.32 10.27
C ILE A 143 -2.69 -2.98 11.20
N THR A 144 -2.23 -3.68 12.24
CA THR A 144 -3.07 -4.44 13.16
C THR A 144 -3.47 -3.65 14.41
N GLU A 145 -3.11 -2.36 14.46
CA GLU A 145 -3.35 -1.45 15.61
C GLU A 145 -2.80 -2.01 16.94
N SER A 146 -1.76 -2.85 16.85
CA SER A 146 -1.13 -3.46 18.03
C SER A 146 -0.05 -2.54 18.61
N GLN A 147 -0.43 -1.72 19.61
CA GLN A 147 0.51 -0.86 20.30
C GLN A 147 1.69 -1.61 20.90
N LYS A 148 1.48 -2.88 21.30
CA LYS A 148 2.53 -3.72 21.84
C LYS A 148 3.58 -4.09 20.80
N LEU A 149 3.17 -4.52 19.59
CA LEU A 149 4.12 -4.79 18.51
C LEU A 149 4.93 -3.55 18.14
N ILE A 150 4.29 -2.38 18.16
CA ILE A 150 4.96 -1.10 17.93
C ILE A 150 6.01 -0.85 19.01
N ASN A 151 5.68 -1.03 20.30
CA ASN A 151 6.60 -0.80 21.41
C ASN A 151 7.77 -1.80 21.37
N ASP A 152 7.47 -3.10 21.14
CA ASP A 152 8.51 -4.14 21.03
C ASP A 152 9.45 -3.88 19.84
N ALA A 153 8.93 -3.31 18.73
CA ALA A 153 9.73 -2.92 17.59
C ALA A 153 10.67 -1.75 17.91
N VAL A 154 10.17 -0.70 18.57
CA VAL A 154 10.96 0.47 18.99
C VAL A 154 12.08 0.03 19.97
N GLU A 155 11.75 -0.77 20.99
CA GLU A 155 12.76 -1.28 21.93
C GLU A 155 13.81 -2.17 21.26
N SER A 156 13.43 -2.92 20.23
CA SER A 156 14.34 -3.80 19.49
C SER A 156 15.27 -3.02 18.58
N GLU A 157 14.83 -1.90 18.02
CA GLU A 157 15.66 -1.05 17.19
C GLU A 157 16.87 -0.52 17.97
N GLU A 158 16.65 -0.15 19.25
CA GLU A 158 17.73 0.28 20.15
C GLU A 158 18.73 -0.84 20.51
N LYS A 159 18.29 -2.11 20.42
CA LYS A 159 19.06 -3.30 20.88
C LYS A 159 19.64 -4.16 19.76
N GLY A 160 19.51 -3.77 18.51
CA GLY A 160 20.05 -4.54 17.37
C GLY A 160 19.04 -4.92 16.29
N GLY A 161 17.83 -4.37 16.34
CA GLY A 161 16.93 -4.28 15.20
C GLY A 161 16.17 -5.54 14.80
N SER A 162 15.95 -6.52 15.70
CA SER A 162 15.11 -7.70 15.37
C SER A 162 14.11 -8.06 16.46
N VAL A 163 12.91 -8.48 16.04
CA VAL A 163 11.79 -8.87 16.91
C VAL A 163 11.47 -10.35 16.68
N ASN A 164 11.39 -11.14 17.76
CA ASN A 164 10.86 -12.49 17.69
C ASN A 164 9.33 -12.44 17.77
N MET A 165 8.67 -12.72 16.64
CA MET A 165 7.21 -12.63 16.54
C MET A 165 6.46 -13.55 17.50
N CYS A 166 6.96 -14.76 17.75
CA CYS A 166 6.28 -15.68 18.65
C CYS A 166 6.23 -15.14 20.08
N LYS A 167 7.35 -14.61 20.59
CA LYS A 167 7.38 -13.99 21.92
C LYS A 167 6.53 -12.74 22.04
N ALA A 168 6.44 -11.96 20.95
CA ALA A 168 5.60 -10.77 20.90
C ALA A 168 4.10 -11.12 20.91
N LEU A 169 3.72 -12.22 20.25
CA LEU A 169 2.34 -12.68 20.13
C LEU A 169 1.83 -13.50 21.32
N GLU A 170 2.66 -14.35 21.96
CA GLU A 170 2.30 -15.06 23.18
C GLU A 170 1.74 -14.11 24.25
N LYS A 171 2.37 -12.94 24.37
CA LYS A 171 1.92 -11.90 25.31
C LYS A 171 0.64 -11.18 24.84
N LEU A 172 0.33 -11.15 23.53
CA LEU A 172 -0.95 -10.61 23.02
C LEU A 172 -2.09 -11.58 23.30
N GLU A 173 -1.87 -12.86 23.10
CA GLU A 173 -2.85 -13.92 23.39
C GLU A 173 -3.20 -14.01 24.89
N GLU A 174 -2.19 -13.92 25.76
CA GLU A 174 -2.40 -13.89 27.22
C GLU A 174 -3.26 -12.71 27.66
N ARG A 175 -3.06 -11.54 27.04
CA ARG A 175 -3.83 -10.33 27.35
C ARG A 175 -5.27 -10.43 26.86
N GLY A 176 -5.49 -10.91 25.65
CA GLY A 176 -6.84 -11.17 25.12
C GLY A 176 -7.61 -12.19 25.98
N ARG A 177 -6.93 -13.22 26.50
CA ARG A 177 -7.53 -14.16 27.46
C ARG A 177 -7.83 -13.54 28.83
N GLN A 178 -7.04 -12.55 29.27
CA GLN A 178 -7.29 -11.84 30.53
C GLN A 178 -8.41 -10.83 30.41
N GLU A 179 -8.49 -10.09 29.30
CA GLU A 179 -9.54 -9.12 29.03
C GLU A 179 -10.89 -9.82 28.77
N GLY A 180 -10.92 -10.94 28.04
CA GLY A 180 -12.13 -11.75 27.84
C GLY A 180 -12.59 -12.58 29.06
N ARG A 181 -11.84 -12.57 30.17
CA ARG A 181 -12.27 -13.15 31.45
C ARG A 181 -12.88 -12.13 32.40
N LEU A 182 -12.86 -10.85 32.03
CA LEU A 182 -13.37 -9.73 32.83
C LEU A 182 -14.75 -9.25 32.34
N GLU A 183 -15.24 -9.79 31.22
CA GLU A 183 -16.63 -9.68 30.75
C GLU A 183 -17.43 -10.95 31.16
#